data_0915cddeecc1ce7635552361b47559ef
#
_entry.id   0915cddeecc1ce7635552361b47559ef
#
_cell.length_a   1.000
_cell.length_b   1.000
_cell.length_c   1.000
_cell.angle_alpha   90.00
_cell.angle_beta   90.00
_cell.angle_gamma   90.00
#
_symmetry.space_group_name_H-M   'P 1'
#
loop_
_entity.id
_entity.type
_entity.pdbx_description
1 polymer ?
#
loop_
_entity_poly.entity_id
_entity_poly.type
_entity_poly.pdbx_seq_one_letter_code
_entity_poly.pdbx_strand_id
1 'polypeptide(L)'
;MVVLLALLGIVPLLAGCARIEATIRSYSPNDPENPAQVEPGDKVTLSVTVANTGNRARAFIVRAAIWSKGGPLEKKYETVLDPPLKPGEERTVSWTHTVNREGEYSVQFSVWKDEDTPLAQAPQTAQRLIVVAGEPAPASARFALGERVRVMQNLNVREGPGLDQPEITDPAYPGYLPEGSLGNVLEGPVQADGYTWWKVKFDRGVTGWCVDDGIESLDVLLGKKPASP
;
A
#
# COMPACT_ATOMS: atom_id res chain seq x y z
N MET A 1 53.51 -63.13 17.12
CA MET A 1 52.23 -62.84 16.46
C MET A 1 51.57 -61.69 17.21
N VAL A 2 51.77 -60.47 16.75
CA VAL A 2 51.25 -59.26 17.42
C VAL A 2 49.93 -58.87 16.72
N VAL A 3 48.85 -58.92 17.48
CA VAL A 3 47.50 -58.52 17.00
C VAL A 3 47.37 -57.02 17.26
N LEU A 4 47.34 -56.23 16.18
CA LEU A 4 47.12 -54.80 16.22
C LEU A 4 45.60 -54.57 16.25
N LEU A 5 45.01 -54.21 17.39
CA LEU A 5 43.62 -53.75 17.51
C LEU A 5 43.52 -52.30 16.96
N ALA A 6 42.89 -52.15 15.82
CA ALA A 6 42.53 -50.82 15.32
C ALA A 6 41.30 -50.32 16.09
N LEU A 7 41.47 -49.33 16.96
CA LEU A 7 40.38 -48.58 17.57
C LEU A 7 39.78 -47.64 16.48
N LEU A 8 38.65 -48.02 15.93
CA LEU A 8 37.82 -47.07 15.16
C LEU A 8 37.22 -46.08 16.15
N GLY A 9 37.78 -44.89 16.19
CA GLY A 9 37.20 -43.75 16.90
C GLY A 9 35.90 -43.31 16.23
N ILE A 10 34.75 -43.59 16.83
CA ILE A 10 33.47 -42.99 16.46
C ILE A 10 33.50 -41.56 16.88
N VAL A 11 33.76 -40.65 15.92
CA VAL A 11 33.56 -39.20 16.09
C VAL A 11 32.04 -38.97 16.18
N PRO A 12 31.52 -38.54 17.34
CA PRO A 12 30.09 -38.21 17.39
C PRO A 12 29.84 -37.01 16.45
N LEU A 13 29.10 -37.21 15.39
CA LEU A 13 28.50 -36.14 14.62
C LEU A 13 27.63 -35.36 15.61
N LEU A 14 28.11 -34.26 16.14
CA LEU A 14 27.31 -33.25 16.81
C LEU A 14 26.33 -32.71 15.76
N ALA A 15 25.17 -33.33 15.69
CA ALA A 15 24.07 -32.78 14.92
C ALA A 15 23.68 -31.44 15.55
N GLY A 16 24.34 -30.35 15.09
CA GLY A 16 24.03 -29.02 15.55
C GLY A 16 22.56 -28.74 15.36
N CYS A 17 21.90 -28.20 16.40
CA CYS A 17 20.48 -27.82 16.35
C CYS A 17 20.20 -27.02 15.08
N ALA A 18 19.08 -27.32 14.43
CA ALA A 18 18.64 -26.58 13.24
C ALA A 18 18.38 -25.11 13.63
N ARG A 19 19.19 -24.21 13.09
CA ARG A 19 19.10 -22.77 13.31
C ARG A 19 18.51 -22.14 12.04
N ILE A 20 17.31 -21.60 12.14
CA ILE A 20 16.63 -20.89 11.07
C ILE A 20 16.71 -19.41 11.40
N GLU A 21 17.53 -18.70 10.66
CA GLU A 21 17.78 -17.27 10.83
C GLU A 21 17.95 -16.60 9.48
N ALA A 22 17.50 -15.36 9.40
CA ALA A 22 17.70 -14.50 8.24
C ALA A 22 17.93 -13.06 8.68
N THR A 23 18.60 -12.30 7.85
CA THR A 23 18.82 -10.87 8.06
C THR A 23 18.53 -10.11 6.78
N ILE A 24 18.19 -8.82 6.90
CA ILE A 24 18.12 -7.89 5.79
C ILE A 24 19.49 -7.23 5.64
N ARG A 25 20.07 -7.32 4.44
CA ARG A 25 21.39 -6.73 4.11
C ARG A 25 21.25 -5.31 3.60
N SER A 26 20.26 -5.09 2.75
CA SER A 26 19.97 -3.79 2.17
C SER A 26 18.51 -3.70 1.77
N TYR A 27 18.01 -2.49 1.63
CA TYR A 27 16.66 -2.21 1.12
C TYR A 27 16.63 -0.85 0.42
N SER A 28 15.65 -0.65 -0.43
CA SER A 28 15.43 0.61 -1.13
C SER A 28 13.91 0.86 -1.29
N PRO A 29 13.42 2.09 -1.08
CA PRO A 29 14.15 3.27 -0.59
C PRO A 29 14.61 3.09 0.86
N ASN A 30 15.71 3.73 1.27
CA ASN A 30 16.37 3.49 2.57
C ASN A 30 16.81 4.75 3.32
N ASP A 31 16.58 5.93 2.77
CA ASP A 31 17.00 7.21 3.35
C ASP A 31 15.79 8.07 3.73
N PRO A 32 15.45 8.19 5.03
CA PRO A 32 14.32 9.00 5.47
C PRO A 32 14.59 10.52 5.42
N GLU A 33 15.85 10.94 5.32
CA GLU A 33 16.22 12.36 5.14
C GLU A 33 16.13 12.77 3.66
N ASN A 34 16.36 11.81 2.75
CA ASN A 34 16.17 11.97 1.31
C ASN A 34 15.19 10.91 0.77
N PRO A 35 13.93 10.96 1.13
CA PRO A 35 12.95 10.00 0.67
C PRO A 35 12.78 10.06 -0.86
N ALA A 36 12.36 8.97 -1.48
CA ALA A 36 12.08 8.95 -2.90
C ALA A 36 10.99 9.99 -3.23
N GLN A 37 11.34 10.97 -4.07
CA GLN A 37 10.43 12.02 -4.52
C GLN A 37 9.76 11.56 -5.82
N VAL A 38 8.45 11.52 -5.84
CA VAL A 38 7.65 11.04 -6.97
C VAL A 38 6.39 11.88 -7.14
N GLU A 39 5.76 11.78 -8.29
CA GLU A 39 4.46 12.39 -8.58
C GLU A 39 3.33 11.37 -8.48
N PRO A 40 2.06 11.79 -8.29
CA PRO A 40 0.93 10.89 -8.34
C PRO A 40 0.86 10.12 -9.67
N GLY A 41 0.69 8.80 -9.58
CA GLY A 41 0.73 7.90 -10.74
C GLY A 41 2.11 7.29 -11.03
N ASP A 42 3.16 7.81 -10.43
CA ASP A 42 4.50 7.27 -10.60
C ASP A 42 4.66 5.89 -9.94
N LYS A 43 5.67 5.19 -10.45
CA LYS A 43 6.04 3.86 -9.96
C LYS A 43 7.29 3.93 -9.10
N VAL A 44 7.19 3.45 -7.87
CA VAL A 44 8.33 3.29 -6.98
C VAL A 44 8.75 1.83 -6.92
N THR A 45 10.04 1.57 -7.12
CA THR A 45 10.60 0.22 -6.93
C THR A 45 10.96 0.03 -5.47
N LEU A 46 10.33 -0.95 -4.85
CA LEU A 46 10.66 -1.43 -3.51
C LEU A 46 11.56 -2.65 -3.65
N SER A 47 12.72 -2.65 -3.03
CA SER A 47 13.61 -3.80 -3.07
C SER A 47 14.21 -4.11 -1.70
N VAL A 48 14.48 -5.38 -1.44
CA VAL A 48 15.12 -5.84 -0.21
C VAL A 48 16.01 -7.04 -0.49
N THR A 49 17.24 -7.00 -0.01
CA THR A 49 18.18 -8.12 -0.08
C THR A 49 18.20 -8.86 1.25
N VAL A 50 17.89 -10.13 1.20
CA VAL A 50 17.79 -11.03 2.36
C VAL A 50 18.91 -12.04 2.31
N ALA A 51 19.57 -12.30 3.45
CA ALA A 51 20.57 -13.35 3.63
C ALA A 51 20.07 -14.41 4.60
N ASN A 52 20.32 -15.69 4.28
CA ASN A 52 20.14 -16.79 5.21
C ASN A 52 21.37 -16.90 6.12
N THR A 53 21.24 -16.49 7.38
CA THR A 53 22.30 -16.56 8.39
C THR A 53 22.19 -17.81 9.27
N GLY A 54 21.21 -18.65 9.03
CA GLY A 54 21.03 -19.95 9.66
C GLY A 54 21.93 -21.06 9.08
N ASN A 55 21.69 -22.28 9.50
CA ASN A 55 22.46 -23.45 9.05
C ASN A 55 21.60 -24.45 8.23
N ARG A 56 20.40 -24.05 7.81
CA ARG A 56 19.49 -24.85 6.98
C ARG A 56 18.95 -24.02 5.81
N ALA A 57 18.76 -24.67 4.67
CA ALA A 57 18.04 -24.05 3.56
C ALA A 57 16.58 -23.81 3.95
N ARG A 58 16.04 -22.64 3.59
CA ARG A 58 14.67 -22.25 3.94
C ARG A 58 14.02 -21.37 2.87
N ALA A 59 12.75 -21.66 2.58
CA ALA A 59 11.87 -20.77 1.85
C ALA A 59 11.36 -19.69 2.83
N PHE A 60 12.05 -18.56 2.93
CA PHE A 60 11.60 -17.44 3.75
C PHE A 60 10.48 -16.69 3.05
N ILE A 61 9.59 -16.10 3.85
CA ILE A 61 8.58 -15.16 3.38
C ILE A 61 9.16 -13.76 3.51
N VAL A 62 9.20 -13.01 2.42
CA VAL A 62 9.68 -11.62 2.38
C VAL A 62 8.50 -10.71 2.13
N ARG A 63 8.36 -9.65 2.94
CA ARG A 63 7.23 -8.73 2.89
C ARG A 63 7.70 -7.27 2.79
N ALA A 64 6.92 -6.46 2.09
CA ALA A 64 6.99 -5.00 2.15
C ALA A 64 5.60 -4.47 2.50
N ALA A 65 5.52 -3.59 3.48
CA ALA A 65 4.29 -2.95 3.92
C ALA A 65 4.43 -1.43 3.78
N ILE A 66 3.39 -0.78 3.29
CA ILE A 66 3.35 0.65 2.98
C ILE A 66 2.16 1.26 3.70
N TRP A 67 2.38 2.36 4.40
CA TRP A 67 1.34 3.16 5.07
C TRP A 67 1.44 4.61 4.62
N SER A 68 0.30 5.26 4.42
CA SER A 68 0.23 6.73 4.39
C SER A 68 0.47 7.30 5.78
N LYS A 69 1.02 8.50 5.88
CA LYS A 69 1.30 9.18 7.15
C LYS A 69 0.04 9.34 7.98
N GLY A 70 0.03 8.74 9.17
CA GLY A 70 -1.13 8.77 10.08
C GLY A 70 -2.35 7.99 9.61
N GLY A 71 -2.23 7.29 8.48
CA GLY A 71 -3.30 6.53 7.84
C GLY A 71 -3.16 5.00 7.96
N PRO A 72 -4.07 4.27 7.33
CA PRO A 72 -4.07 2.82 7.33
C PRO A 72 -2.94 2.22 6.48
N LEU A 73 -2.80 0.90 6.55
CA LEU A 73 -1.97 0.13 5.64
C LEU A 73 -2.51 0.27 4.20
N GLU A 74 -1.72 0.89 3.31
CA GLU A 74 -2.08 1.09 1.91
C GLU A 74 -1.92 -0.22 1.11
N LYS A 75 -0.77 -0.89 1.29
CA LYS A 75 -0.44 -2.10 0.55
C LYS A 75 0.52 -2.99 1.30
N LYS A 76 0.32 -4.29 1.17
CA LYS A 76 1.27 -5.33 1.57
C LYS A 76 1.68 -6.14 0.35
N TYR A 77 2.98 -6.27 0.13
CA TYR A 77 3.59 -7.19 -0.83
C TYR A 77 4.19 -8.37 -0.10
N GLU A 78 4.17 -9.53 -0.74
CA GLU A 78 4.70 -10.76 -0.18
C GLU A 78 5.31 -11.63 -1.27
N THR A 79 6.43 -12.26 -0.97
CA THR A 79 7.10 -13.23 -1.84
C THR A 79 7.69 -14.34 -0.99
N VAL A 80 7.34 -15.57 -1.29
CA VAL A 80 7.99 -16.76 -0.74
C VAL A 80 9.22 -17.06 -1.60
N LEU A 81 10.40 -17.20 -0.98
CA LEU A 81 11.64 -17.47 -1.71
C LEU A 81 11.65 -18.91 -2.25
N ASP A 82 11.54 -19.04 -3.56
CA ASP A 82 11.66 -20.31 -4.26
C ASP A 82 12.73 -20.18 -5.38
N PRO A 83 13.72 -21.11 -5.46
CA PRO A 83 14.01 -22.18 -4.52
C PRO A 83 14.41 -21.68 -3.13
N PRO A 84 14.36 -22.55 -2.08
CA PRO A 84 14.79 -22.17 -0.73
C PRO A 84 16.21 -21.61 -0.69
N LEU A 85 16.42 -20.57 0.10
CA LEU A 85 17.71 -19.89 0.26
C LEU A 85 18.65 -20.75 1.12
N LYS A 86 19.81 -21.12 0.58
CA LYS A 86 20.80 -21.94 1.30
C LYS A 86 21.53 -21.12 2.37
N PRO A 87 22.16 -21.77 3.37
CA PRO A 87 23.03 -21.08 4.34
C PRO A 87 24.08 -20.21 3.65
N GLY A 88 24.18 -18.95 4.06
CA GLY A 88 25.11 -17.96 3.50
C GLY A 88 24.69 -17.35 2.17
N GLU A 89 23.64 -17.84 1.54
CA GLU A 89 23.11 -17.31 0.29
C GLU A 89 22.30 -16.02 0.53
N GLU A 90 22.35 -15.12 -0.48
CA GLU A 90 21.58 -13.88 -0.48
C GLU A 90 20.67 -13.83 -1.71
N ARG A 91 19.53 -13.15 -1.56
CA ARG A 91 18.60 -12.90 -2.66
C ARG A 91 17.90 -11.57 -2.52
N THR A 92 17.81 -10.85 -3.63
CA THR A 92 17.03 -9.61 -3.72
C THR A 92 15.63 -9.91 -4.23
N VAL A 93 14.64 -9.36 -3.53
CA VAL A 93 13.24 -9.33 -3.94
C VAL A 93 12.86 -7.90 -4.26
N SER A 94 12.09 -7.69 -5.32
CA SER A 94 11.65 -6.36 -5.73
C SER A 94 10.18 -6.37 -6.10
N TRP A 95 9.49 -5.27 -5.78
CA TRP A 95 8.11 -5.01 -6.18
C TRP A 95 8.02 -3.60 -6.77
N THR A 96 7.04 -3.39 -7.60
CA THR A 96 6.68 -2.06 -8.10
C THR A 96 5.40 -1.61 -7.43
N HIS A 97 5.42 -0.44 -6.81
CA HIS A 97 4.26 0.20 -6.21
C HIS A 97 3.93 1.47 -6.96
N THR A 98 2.66 1.66 -7.32
CA THR A 98 2.18 2.91 -7.90
C THR A 98 1.57 3.74 -6.78
N VAL A 99 2.07 4.95 -6.58
CA VAL A 99 1.53 5.90 -5.61
C VAL A 99 0.60 6.87 -6.32
N ASN A 100 -0.66 6.89 -5.92
CA ASN A 100 -1.69 7.65 -6.62
C ASN A 100 -2.13 8.91 -5.87
N ARG A 101 -1.66 9.09 -4.64
CA ARG A 101 -2.07 10.20 -3.78
C ARG A 101 -0.85 10.96 -3.29
N GLU A 102 -0.98 12.27 -3.25
CA GLU A 102 -0.03 13.15 -2.59
C GLU A 102 0.12 12.80 -1.11
N GLY A 103 1.31 12.99 -0.56
CA GLY A 103 1.58 12.76 0.85
C GLY A 103 2.89 12.04 1.14
N GLU A 104 3.09 11.73 2.41
CA GLU A 104 4.25 10.99 2.89
C GLU A 104 3.87 9.54 3.19
N TYR A 105 4.73 8.63 2.77
CA TYR A 105 4.51 7.20 2.97
C TYR A 105 5.66 6.57 3.73
N SER A 106 5.30 5.74 4.70
CA SER A 106 6.24 4.90 5.43
C SER A 106 6.31 3.52 4.81
N VAL A 107 7.51 2.99 4.73
CA VAL A 107 7.77 1.64 4.19
C VAL A 107 8.52 0.82 5.22
N GLN A 108 8.14 -0.44 5.39
CA GLN A 108 8.83 -1.41 6.22
C GLN A 108 8.98 -2.74 5.48
N PHE A 109 10.19 -3.25 5.43
CA PHE A 109 10.52 -4.57 4.91
C PHE A 109 10.66 -5.55 6.07
N SER A 110 10.28 -6.82 5.85
CA SER A 110 10.40 -7.86 6.86
C SER A 110 10.64 -9.23 6.24
N VAL A 111 11.33 -10.09 7.00
CA VAL A 111 11.60 -11.48 6.65
C VAL A 111 11.01 -12.36 7.73
N TRP A 112 10.30 -13.41 7.30
CA TRP A 112 9.55 -14.30 8.16
C TRP A 112 9.98 -15.74 7.91
N LYS A 113 10.02 -16.52 8.97
CA LYS A 113 10.23 -17.96 8.90
C LYS A 113 9.01 -18.69 8.37
N ASP A 114 7.85 -18.29 8.82
CA ASP A 114 6.50 -18.74 8.49
C ASP A 114 5.52 -17.58 8.66
N GLU A 115 4.21 -17.80 8.54
CA GLU A 115 3.21 -16.73 8.57
C GLU A 115 3.24 -15.89 9.85
N ASP A 116 3.65 -16.48 10.98
CA ASP A 116 3.54 -15.89 12.30
C ASP A 116 4.90 -15.57 12.97
N THR A 117 6.02 -16.01 12.38
CA THR A 117 7.35 -15.89 13.00
C THR A 117 8.25 -14.91 12.25
N PRO A 118 8.32 -13.63 12.66
CA PRO A 118 9.24 -12.67 12.08
C PRO A 118 10.69 -12.97 12.49
N LEU A 119 11.64 -12.75 11.58
CA LEU A 119 13.07 -12.92 11.82
C LEU A 119 13.83 -11.60 11.76
N ALA A 120 13.48 -10.72 10.85
CA ALA A 120 14.13 -9.42 10.69
C ALA A 120 13.16 -8.39 10.12
N GLN A 121 13.38 -7.12 10.48
CA GLN A 121 12.66 -5.95 9.95
C GLN A 121 13.67 -4.83 9.64
N ALA A 122 13.41 -4.08 8.57
CA ALA A 122 14.19 -2.91 8.19
C ALA A 122 13.31 -1.89 7.45
N PRO A 123 13.34 -0.62 7.84
CA PRO A 123 13.93 -0.12 9.08
C PRO A 123 13.29 -0.80 10.31
N GLN A 124 13.86 -0.67 11.49
CA GLN A 124 13.33 -1.25 12.75
C GLN A 124 11.89 -0.80 13.04
N THR A 125 11.57 0.43 12.66
CA THR A 125 10.22 1.01 12.67
C THR A 125 9.92 1.55 11.29
N ALA A 126 8.63 1.63 10.93
CA ALA A 126 8.22 2.24 9.67
C ALA A 126 8.69 3.69 9.58
N GLN A 127 9.44 4.02 8.53
CA GLN A 127 10.01 5.36 8.30
C GLN A 127 9.46 5.94 7.00
N ARG A 128 9.39 7.27 6.94
CA ARG A 128 9.06 8.01 5.73
C ARG A 128 10.15 7.79 4.67
N LEU A 129 9.86 7.00 3.67
CA LEU A 129 10.80 6.66 2.61
C LEU A 129 10.31 7.07 1.21
N ILE A 130 9.06 7.49 1.08
CA ILE A 130 8.48 7.98 -0.16
C ILE A 130 7.73 9.27 0.15
N VAL A 131 7.94 10.30 -0.67
CA VAL A 131 7.17 11.54 -0.67
C VAL A 131 6.58 11.71 -2.07
N VAL A 132 5.28 11.78 -2.12
CA VAL A 132 4.54 12.09 -3.32
C VAL A 132 4.26 13.59 -3.29
N ALA A 133 5.01 14.35 -4.07
CA ALA A 133 4.87 15.78 -4.21
C ALA A 133 4.44 16.11 -5.64
N GLY A 134 3.56 17.07 -5.76
CA GLY A 134 3.03 17.53 -7.03
C GLY A 134 1.51 17.60 -6.96
N GLU A 135 0.95 18.56 -7.66
CA GLU A 135 -0.47 18.55 -7.91
C GLU A 135 -0.73 17.30 -8.76
N PRO A 136 -1.60 16.36 -8.35
CA PRO A 136 -1.93 15.23 -9.19
C PRO A 136 -2.28 15.80 -10.56
N ALA A 137 -1.73 15.19 -11.62
CA ALA A 137 -2.09 15.56 -12.98
C ALA A 137 -3.61 15.70 -13.02
N PRO A 138 -4.18 16.80 -13.53
CA PRO A 138 -5.60 17.06 -13.45
C PRO A 138 -6.30 15.80 -13.88
N ALA A 139 -6.99 15.16 -12.95
CA ALA A 139 -7.70 13.92 -13.23
C ALA A 139 -8.49 14.22 -14.48
N SER A 140 -8.22 13.52 -15.57
CA SER A 140 -9.01 13.67 -16.79
C SER A 140 -10.45 13.64 -16.31
N ALA A 141 -11.17 14.76 -16.47
CA ALA A 141 -12.38 15.04 -15.72
C ALA A 141 -13.31 13.82 -15.78
N ARG A 142 -13.33 13.04 -14.69
CA ARG A 142 -14.08 11.77 -14.64
C ARG A 142 -15.56 12.03 -14.86
N PHE A 143 -16.00 13.23 -14.48
CA PHE A 143 -17.37 13.67 -14.61
C PHE A 143 -17.44 15.02 -15.33
N ALA A 144 -18.45 15.21 -16.16
CA ALA A 144 -18.79 16.50 -16.74
C ALA A 144 -19.66 17.32 -15.77
N LEU A 145 -19.59 18.65 -15.85
CA LEU A 145 -20.52 19.51 -15.13
C LEU A 145 -21.96 19.23 -15.58
N GLY A 146 -22.87 19.08 -14.63
CA GLY A 146 -24.24 18.66 -14.85
C GLY A 146 -24.44 17.15 -14.99
N GLU A 147 -23.38 16.37 -15.03
CA GLU A 147 -23.46 14.92 -15.14
C GLU A 147 -24.18 14.31 -13.94
N ARG A 148 -25.01 13.29 -14.25
CA ARG A 148 -25.75 12.55 -13.25
C ARG A 148 -24.90 11.45 -12.63
N VAL A 149 -24.77 11.46 -11.31
CA VAL A 149 -23.96 10.50 -10.56
C VAL A 149 -24.78 9.75 -9.53
N ARG A 150 -24.30 8.56 -9.18
CA ARG A 150 -24.85 7.70 -8.13
C ARG A 150 -23.81 7.44 -7.06
N VAL A 151 -24.20 7.48 -5.80
CA VAL A 151 -23.40 7.09 -4.64
C VAL A 151 -23.26 5.58 -4.61
N MET A 152 -22.02 5.09 -4.52
CA MET A 152 -21.68 3.66 -4.59
C MET A 152 -21.54 2.99 -3.24
N GLN A 153 -21.37 3.76 -2.18
CA GLN A 153 -21.30 3.32 -0.79
C GLN A 153 -21.69 4.49 0.11
N ASN A 154 -21.88 4.27 1.41
CA ASN A 154 -22.15 5.38 2.33
C ASN A 154 -21.09 6.48 2.19
N LEU A 155 -21.51 7.69 1.89
CA LEU A 155 -20.63 8.78 1.46
C LEU A 155 -20.82 10.01 2.34
N ASN A 156 -19.74 10.48 2.95
CA ASN A 156 -19.73 11.76 3.66
C ASN A 156 -19.65 12.91 2.66
N VAL A 157 -20.41 13.96 2.94
CA VAL A 157 -20.42 15.20 2.13
C VAL A 157 -19.90 16.34 3.01
N ARG A 158 -18.98 17.14 2.47
CA ARG A 158 -18.30 18.20 3.21
C ARG A 158 -18.62 19.58 2.64
N GLU A 159 -18.39 20.63 3.44
CA GLU A 159 -18.61 22.01 3.01
C GLU A 159 -17.59 22.48 1.97
N GLY A 160 -16.37 21.91 2.00
CA GLY A 160 -15.27 22.18 1.09
C GLY A 160 -14.54 20.92 0.65
N PRO A 161 -13.63 21.03 -0.36
CA PRO A 161 -12.76 19.93 -0.76
C PRO A 161 -11.63 19.78 0.28
N GLY A 162 -11.51 18.59 0.88
CA GLY A 162 -10.49 18.26 1.88
C GLY A 162 -11.07 17.49 3.08
N LEU A 163 -10.21 16.68 3.71
CA LEU A 163 -10.58 15.87 4.89
C LEU A 163 -10.75 16.71 6.15
N ASP A 164 -10.13 17.88 6.21
CA ASP A 164 -10.22 18.84 7.30
C ASP A 164 -11.48 19.71 7.25
N GLN A 165 -12.19 19.69 6.11
CA GLN A 165 -13.41 20.46 5.93
C GLN A 165 -14.56 19.86 6.75
N PRO A 166 -15.40 20.70 7.37
CA PRO A 166 -16.55 20.24 8.15
C PRO A 166 -17.48 19.34 7.31
N GLU A 167 -17.97 18.28 7.92
CA GLU A 167 -19.05 17.50 7.34
C GLU A 167 -20.37 18.29 7.40
N ILE A 168 -21.14 18.24 6.31
CA ILE A 168 -22.44 18.88 6.27
C ILE A 168 -23.36 18.18 7.27
N THR A 169 -23.93 18.94 8.19
CA THR A 169 -24.92 18.48 9.14
C THR A 169 -26.25 19.16 8.83
N ASP A 170 -27.21 18.39 8.37
CA ASP A 170 -28.59 18.82 8.12
C ASP A 170 -29.54 17.85 8.82
N PRO A 171 -30.64 18.28 9.48
CA PRO A 171 -31.60 17.37 10.09
C PRO A 171 -32.18 16.32 9.14
N ALA A 172 -32.19 16.61 7.83
CA ALA A 172 -32.58 15.67 6.77
C ALA A 172 -31.44 14.77 6.29
N TYR A 173 -30.21 14.97 6.82
CA TYR A 173 -29.00 14.29 6.42
C TYR A 173 -28.31 13.68 7.65
N PRO A 174 -28.34 12.35 7.82
CA PRO A 174 -27.83 11.68 9.03
C PRO A 174 -26.31 11.56 9.10
N GLY A 175 -25.55 12.51 8.48
CA GLY A 175 -24.08 12.54 8.46
C GLY A 175 -23.45 11.79 7.27
N TYR A 176 -24.23 11.05 6.50
CA TYR A 176 -23.76 10.40 5.26
C TYR A 176 -24.91 10.21 4.27
N LEU A 177 -24.58 10.16 2.98
CA LEU A 177 -25.50 9.74 1.92
C LEU A 177 -25.45 8.22 1.77
N PRO A 178 -26.59 7.53 1.81
CA PRO A 178 -26.61 6.10 1.61
C PRO A 178 -26.31 5.74 0.15
N GLU A 179 -25.80 4.53 -0.06
CA GLU A 179 -25.65 3.92 -1.38
C GLU A 179 -26.92 4.08 -2.21
N GLY A 180 -26.74 4.35 -3.49
CA GLY A 180 -27.84 4.54 -4.43
C GLY A 180 -28.39 5.96 -4.49
N SER A 181 -27.98 6.89 -3.60
CA SER A 181 -28.35 8.30 -3.70
C SER A 181 -27.89 8.89 -5.03
N LEU A 182 -28.72 9.74 -5.63
CA LEU A 182 -28.44 10.37 -6.93
C LEU A 182 -28.18 11.86 -6.77
N GLY A 183 -27.37 12.42 -7.66
CA GLY A 183 -27.07 13.85 -7.69
C GLY A 183 -26.52 14.30 -9.03
N ASN A 184 -26.33 15.62 -9.18
CA ASN A 184 -25.71 16.23 -10.35
C ASN A 184 -24.41 16.92 -9.94
N VAL A 185 -23.35 16.72 -10.73
CA VAL A 185 -22.06 17.39 -10.56
C VAL A 185 -22.20 18.87 -10.85
N LEU A 186 -21.78 19.70 -9.89
CA LEU A 186 -21.82 21.16 -10.03
C LEU A 186 -20.44 21.79 -10.30
N GLU A 187 -19.38 21.22 -9.69
CA GLU A 187 -18.07 21.82 -9.68
C GLU A 187 -16.99 20.73 -9.46
N GLY A 188 -15.78 20.96 -9.89
CA GLY A 188 -14.64 20.07 -9.79
C GLY A 188 -14.04 19.71 -11.16
N PRO A 189 -13.00 18.89 -11.22
CA PRO A 189 -12.34 18.27 -10.06
C PRO A 189 -11.47 19.26 -9.26
N VAL A 190 -11.40 19.07 -7.95
CA VAL A 190 -10.46 19.74 -7.06
C VAL A 190 -9.62 18.68 -6.34
N GLN A 191 -8.30 18.88 -6.32
CA GLN A 191 -7.39 17.97 -5.61
C GLN A 191 -7.14 18.51 -4.19
N ALA A 192 -7.41 17.69 -3.18
CA ALA A 192 -7.09 17.99 -1.79
C ALA A 192 -6.90 16.70 -0.98
N ASP A 193 -5.90 16.67 -0.11
CA ASP A 193 -5.58 15.54 0.79
C ASP A 193 -5.42 14.19 0.07
N GLY A 194 -4.90 14.22 -1.17
CA GLY A 194 -4.69 13.03 -1.99
C GLY A 194 -5.96 12.42 -2.59
N TYR A 195 -7.07 13.16 -2.57
CA TYR A 195 -8.34 12.78 -3.19
C TYR A 195 -8.74 13.78 -4.26
N THR A 196 -9.49 13.29 -5.25
CA THR A 196 -10.22 14.11 -6.20
C THR A 196 -11.60 14.39 -5.65
N TRP A 197 -11.93 15.68 -5.50
CA TRP A 197 -13.18 16.15 -4.92
C TRP A 197 -14.09 16.73 -5.98
N TRP A 198 -15.38 16.41 -5.86
CA TRP A 198 -16.43 16.94 -6.70
C TRP A 198 -17.56 17.52 -5.86
N LYS A 199 -18.04 18.70 -6.25
CA LYS A 199 -19.22 19.29 -5.64
C LYS A 199 -20.46 18.76 -6.35
N VAL A 200 -21.33 18.15 -5.59
CA VAL A 200 -22.52 17.49 -6.11
C VAL A 200 -23.75 18.03 -5.38
N LYS A 201 -24.82 18.30 -6.15
CA LYS A 201 -26.15 18.57 -5.63
C LYS A 201 -26.95 17.27 -5.67
N PHE A 202 -27.16 16.71 -4.52
CA PHE A 202 -27.92 15.46 -4.37
C PHE A 202 -29.42 15.71 -4.33
N ASP A 203 -30.22 14.77 -4.84
CA ASP A 203 -31.70 14.86 -4.90
C ASP A 203 -32.34 14.94 -3.52
N ARG A 204 -31.63 14.51 -2.50
CA ARG A 204 -32.03 14.61 -1.09
C ARG A 204 -31.91 16.02 -0.49
N GLY A 205 -31.51 17.00 -1.29
CA GLY A 205 -31.41 18.40 -0.88
C GLY A 205 -30.00 18.81 -0.39
N VAL A 206 -29.12 17.85 -0.16
CA VAL A 206 -27.72 18.12 0.26
C VAL A 206 -26.90 18.58 -0.94
N THR A 207 -26.08 19.63 -0.75
CA THR A 207 -25.11 20.09 -1.73
C THR A 207 -23.77 20.25 -1.04
N GLY A 208 -22.72 19.62 -1.55
CA GLY A 208 -21.37 19.74 -0.99
C GLY A 208 -20.35 18.89 -1.73
N TRP A 209 -19.17 18.78 -1.16
CA TRP A 209 -18.04 18.11 -1.74
C TRP A 209 -17.92 16.66 -1.28
N CYS A 210 -17.64 15.78 -2.21
CA CYS A 210 -17.41 14.36 -1.97
C CYS A 210 -16.26 13.84 -2.83
N VAL A 211 -15.65 12.74 -2.41
CA VAL A 211 -14.57 12.09 -3.16
C VAL A 211 -15.11 11.34 -4.37
N ASP A 212 -14.36 11.32 -5.46
CA ASP A 212 -14.74 10.67 -6.72
C ASP A 212 -14.90 9.16 -6.61
N ASP A 213 -14.15 8.50 -5.71
CA ASP A 213 -14.27 7.06 -5.44
C ASP A 213 -15.63 6.67 -4.84
N GLY A 214 -16.34 7.63 -4.24
CA GLY A 214 -17.65 7.42 -3.64
C GLY A 214 -18.81 7.53 -4.61
N ILE A 215 -18.58 8.00 -5.84
CA ILE A 215 -19.60 8.24 -6.84
C ILE A 215 -19.25 7.63 -8.20
N GLU A 216 -20.25 7.28 -8.99
CA GLU A 216 -20.11 6.74 -10.35
C GLU A 216 -21.07 7.44 -11.30
N SER A 217 -20.66 7.59 -12.58
CA SER A 217 -21.52 8.11 -13.63
C SER A 217 -22.73 7.22 -13.84
N LEU A 218 -23.93 7.80 -13.83
CA LEU A 218 -25.15 7.03 -14.09
C LEU A 218 -25.20 6.52 -15.53
N ASP A 219 -24.62 7.24 -16.48
CA ASP A 219 -24.55 6.83 -17.88
C ASP A 219 -23.61 5.63 -18.07
N VAL A 220 -22.50 5.57 -17.33
CA VAL A 220 -21.61 4.40 -17.31
C VAL A 220 -22.32 3.18 -16.71
N LEU A 221 -23.03 3.36 -15.60
CA LEU A 221 -23.81 2.28 -14.96
C LEU A 221 -24.93 1.74 -15.86
N LEU A 222 -25.49 2.59 -16.73
CA LEU A 222 -26.52 2.20 -17.70
C LEU A 222 -25.94 1.68 -19.03
N GLY A 223 -24.60 1.51 -19.12
CA GLY A 223 -23.90 1.02 -20.31
C GLY A 223 -23.87 2.02 -21.47
N LYS A 224 -24.15 3.29 -21.22
CA LYS A 224 -24.01 4.35 -22.20
C LYS A 224 -22.54 4.78 -22.29
N LYS A 225 -22.07 5.00 -23.53
CA LYS A 225 -20.72 5.54 -23.75
C LYS A 225 -20.65 6.96 -23.16
N PRO A 226 -19.65 7.29 -22.31
CA PRO A 226 -19.48 8.66 -21.84
C PRO A 226 -19.30 9.60 -23.03
N ALA A 227 -19.88 10.79 -22.94
CA ALA A 227 -19.66 11.85 -23.93
C ALA A 227 -18.15 12.19 -23.88
N SER A 228 -17.44 12.03 -25.00
CA SER A 228 -16.06 12.52 -25.12
C SER A 228 -16.05 14.03 -24.97
N PRO A 229 -15.09 14.62 -24.25
CA PRO A 229 -14.92 16.05 -24.09
C PRO A 229 -14.65 16.75 -25.44
#